data_731dd2503605a5223fd6925591de5056
#
_entry.id   731dd2503605a5223fd6925591de5056
#
_cell.length_a   1.000
_cell.length_b   1.000
_cell.length_c   1.000
_cell.angle_alpha   90.00
_cell.angle_beta   90.00
_cell.angle_gamma   90.00
#
_symmetry.space_group_name_H-M   'P 1'
#
loop_
_entity.id
_entity.type
_entity.pdbx_description
1 polymer ?
#
loop_
_entity_poly.entity_id
_entity_poly.type
_entity_poly.pdbx_seq_one_letter_code
_entity_poly.pdbx_strand_id
1 'polypeptide(L)'
;GDGDSQVTQIATLMAGVPVTNTTLYHQIRFLVGDSAALIRFQETDGSEQSLLLVRDIEVGRAKQVARADTVGCAADYCPESGLSGDRDTALAQAVAECLGQKGVARVVADRTLPFIFAHHIQQRGLTLDYDGELGVMARRIKDEDEIQMLLKAQKMTHDAMKMACEMIARADADAEGVLHHGGEVLTSERVRRQITRYLMDQDFSNPHDSIVATVPHVADCHHKGTGPLKTGAPVIVDIF
;
A
#
# COMPACT_ATOMS: atom_id res chain seq x y z
N GLY A 1 45.70 -5.28 26.12
CA GLY A 1 44.46 -4.59 26.09
C GLY A 1 43.69 -5.08 24.88
N ASP A 2 42.91 -6.15 25.08
CA ASP A 2 41.99 -6.67 24.04
C ASP A 2 40.85 -5.68 23.90
N GLY A 3 40.90 -4.90 22.83
CA GLY A 3 39.75 -4.12 22.40
C GLY A 3 38.69 -5.07 21.89
N ASP A 4 37.73 -5.38 22.74
CA ASP A 4 36.48 -6.02 22.40
C ASP A 4 35.81 -5.11 21.38
N SER A 5 35.97 -5.41 20.08
CA SER A 5 35.21 -4.75 19.03
C SER A 5 33.77 -5.22 19.21
N GLN A 6 32.98 -4.47 19.99
CA GLN A 6 31.54 -4.64 20.02
C GLN A 6 31.05 -4.59 18.58
N VAL A 7 30.66 -5.75 18.05
CA VAL A 7 29.98 -5.84 16.75
C VAL A 7 28.70 -5.01 16.90
N THR A 8 28.68 -3.85 16.29
CA THR A 8 27.53 -2.94 16.33
C THR A 8 26.37 -3.61 15.60
N GLN A 9 25.34 -4.02 16.34
CA GLN A 9 24.17 -4.64 15.74
C GLN A 9 23.43 -3.62 14.86
N ILE A 10 23.13 -4.01 13.64
CA ILE A 10 22.37 -3.21 12.66
C ILE A 10 20.99 -3.84 12.53
N ALA A 11 19.97 -3.00 12.47
CA ALA A 11 18.61 -3.43 12.16
C ALA A 11 18.04 -2.63 11.00
N THR A 12 17.12 -3.22 10.25
CA THR A 12 16.27 -2.50 9.31
C THR A 12 14.89 -2.28 9.89
N LEU A 13 14.27 -1.18 9.53
CA LEU A 13 12.93 -0.81 9.98
C LEU A 13 12.07 -0.37 8.81
N MET A 14 10.89 -0.99 8.71
CA MET A 14 9.77 -0.50 7.91
C MET A 14 8.56 -0.33 8.82
N ALA A 15 7.87 0.79 8.72
CA ALA A 15 6.68 1.06 9.52
C ALA A 15 5.66 1.87 8.72
N GLY A 16 4.42 1.83 9.17
CA GLY A 16 3.31 2.55 8.57
C GLY A 16 2.02 1.76 8.67
N VAL A 17 1.02 2.17 7.91
CA VAL A 17 -0.28 1.49 7.84
C VAL A 17 -0.28 0.54 6.63
N PRO A 18 -0.34 -0.77 6.82
CA PRO A 18 -0.21 -1.75 5.72
C PRO A 18 -1.22 -1.57 4.58
N VAL A 19 -2.44 -1.12 4.88
CA VAL A 19 -3.48 -0.85 3.86
C VAL A 19 -3.04 0.22 2.85
N THR A 20 -2.23 1.18 3.26
CA THR A 20 -1.75 2.29 2.40
C THR A 20 -0.26 2.20 2.09
N ASN A 21 0.52 1.52 2.92
CA ASN A 21 1.95 1.30 2.69
C ASN A 21 2.18 -0.07 2.05
N THR A 22 2.18 -0.11 0.72
CA THR A 22 2.33 -1.35 -0.03
C THR A 22 3.72 -1.98 0.09
N THR A 23 4.75 -1.19 0.39
CA THR A 23 6.11 -1.70 0.67
C THR A 23 6.12 -2.53 1.95
N LEU A 24 5.53 -2.00 3.02
CA LEU A 24 5.39 -2.73 4.28
C LEU A 24 4.49 -3.97 4.10
N TYR A 25 3.33 -3.82 3.46
CA TYR A 25 2.43 -4.94 3.19
C TYR A 25 3.12 -6.07 2.42
N HIS A 26 3.91 -5.74 1.40
CA HIS A 26 4.67 -6.73 0.63
C HIS A 26 5.58 -7.59 1.51
N GLN A 27 6.19 -6.99 2.53
CA GLN A 27 7.10 -7.71 3.44
C GLN A 27 6.34 -8.60 4.43
N ILE A 28 5.24 -8.12 5.00
CA ILE A 28 4.55 -8.79 6.11
C ILE A 28 3.33 -9.61 5.67
N ARG A 29 2.75 -9.32 4.51
CA ARG A 29 1.53 -9.97 3.98
C ARG A 29 0.38 -10.01 4.99
N PHE A 30 0.28 -8.95 5.78
CA PHE A 30 -0.74 -8.77 6.80
C PHE A 30 -1.45 -7.43 6.58
N LEU A 31 -2.71 -7.51 6.13
CA LEU A 31 -3.49 -6.32 5.81
C LEU A 31 -4.23 -5.85 7.06
N VAL A 32 -3.89 -4.66 7.53
CA VAL A 32 -4.49 -4.01 8.69
C VAL A 32 -4.51 -2.50 8.51
N GLY A 33 -5.54 -1.86 9.05
CA GLY A 33 -5.74 -0.42 8.97
C GLY A 33 -5.07 0.38 10.09
N ASP A 34 -4.47 -0.28 11.08
CA ASP A 34 -3.68 0.34 12.13
C ASP A 34 -2.18 0.30 11.77
N SER A 35 -1.40 1.19 12.37
CA SER A 35 0.05 1.21 12.20
C SER A 35 0.71 -0.08 12.67
N ALA A 36 1.70 -0.53 11.92
CA ALA A 36 2.55 -1.67 12.21
C ALA A 36 4.01 -1.33 11.97
N ALA A 37 4.91 -2.06 12.61
CA ALA A 37 6.35 -1.90 12.43
C ALA A 37 7.03 -3.25 12.28
N LEU A 38 7.82 -3.41 11.23
CA LEU A 38 8.66 -4.57 10.97
C LEU A 38 10.12 -4.22 11.23
N ILE A 39 10.72 -4.91 12.19
CA ILE A 39 12.13 -4.79 12.52
C ILE A 39 12.82 -6.08 12.09
N ARG A 40 13.93 -5.97 11.36
CA ARG A 40 14.79 -7.10 11.03
C ARG A 40 16.14 -6.89 11.67
N PHE A 41 16.54 -7.83 12.51
CA PHE A 41 17.83 -7.82 13.20
C PHE A 41 18.82 -8.69 12.42
N GLN A 42 19.97 -8.14 12.11
CA GLN A 42 21.09 -8.89 11.54
C GLN A 42 21.85 -9.58 12.68
N GLU A 43 21.87 -10.90 12.66
CA GLU A 43 22.61 -11.69 13.64
C GLU A 43 24.09 -11.83 13.25
N THR A 44 24.94 -12.14 14.24
CA THR A 44 26.39 -12.26 14.05
C THR A 44 26.79 -13.44 13.15
N ASP A 45 25.94 -14.45 13.03
CA ASP A 45 26.13 -15.62 12.13
C ASP A 45 25.67 -15.37 10.69
N GLY A 46 25.21 -14.14 10.38
CA GLY A 46 24.67 -13.77 9.09
C GLY A 46 23.20 -14.10 8.88
N SER A 47 22.53 -14.72 9.87
CA SER A 47 21.09 -14.91 9.87
C SER A 47 20.35 -13.62 10.18
N GLU A 48 19.05 -13.61 9.89
CA GLU A 48 18.17 -12.49 10.15
C GLU A 48 16.95 -12.93 10.94
N GLN A 49 16.58 -12.16 11.96
CA GLN A 49 15.37 -12.37 12.75
C GLN A 49 14.43 -11.19 12.56
N SER A 50 13.16 -11.46 12.33
CA SER A 50 12.15 -10.44 12.15
C SER A 50 11.16 -10.39 13.31
N LEU A 51 10.84 -9.16 13.72
CA LEU A 51 9.82 -8.85 14.71
C LEU A 51 8.79 -7.90 14.10
N LEU A 52 7.53 -8.31 14.12
CA LEU A 52 6.42 -7.48 13.72
C LEU A 52 5.67 -6.98 14.96
N LEU A 53 5.61 -5.68 15.14
CA LEU A 53 4.78 -5.03 16.16
C LEU A 53 3.49 -4.53 15.52
N VAL A 54 2.37 -4.96 16.07
CA VAL A 54 1.02 -4.58 15.64
C VAL A 54 0.22 -4.13 16.85
N ARG A 55 -0.98 -3.61 16.62
CA ARG A 55 -1.92 -3.33 17.69
C ARG A 55 -2.23 -4.62 18.49
N ASP A 56 -2.40 -4.53 19.79
CA ASP A 56 -2.60 -5.66 20.69
C ASP A 56 -3.71 -6.62 20.25
N ILE A 57 -4.86 -6.07 19.80
CA ILE A 57 -6.00 -6.85 19.30
C ILE A 57 -5.69 -7.65 18.03
N GLU A 58 -4.65 -7.27 17.29
CA GLU A 58 -4.25 -7.91 16.02
C GLU A 58 -3.19 -8.99 16.21
N VAL A 59 -2.55 -9.08 17.37
CA VAL A 59 -1.42 -10.00 17.62
C VAL A 59 -1.81 -11.45 17.31
N GLY A 60 -2.98 -11.89 17.74
CA GLY A 60 -3.44 -13.27 17.52
C GLY A 60 -3.57 -13.62 16.04
N ARG A 61 -4.17 -12.73 15.25
CA ARG A 61 -4.34 -12.91 13.81
C ARG A 61 -2.99 -12.79 13.07
N ALA A 62 -2.17 -11.83 13.45
CA ALA A 62 -0.85 -11.64 12.85
C ALA A 62 0.07 -12.85 13.05
N LYS A 63 0.05 -13.50 14.23
CA LYS A 63 0.80 -14.74 14.48
C LYS A 63 0.42 -15.89 13.55
N GLN A 64 -0.80 -15.90 13.03
CA GLN A 64 -1.29 -16.96 12.14
C GLN A 64 -0.98 -16.70 10.67
N VAL A 65 -0.98 -15.43 10.23
CA VAL A 65 -0.95 -15.13 8.80
C VAL A 65 0.19 -14.21 8.36
N ALA A 66 0.79 -13.44 9.27
CA ALA A 66 1.85 -12.51 8.91
C ALA A 66 3.18 -13.23 8.64
N ARG A 67 3.96 -12.67 7.72
CA ARG A 67 5.34 -13.10 7.45
C ARG A 67 6.29 -12.37 8.39
N ALA A 68 6.51 -12.95 9.56
CA ALA A 68 7.48 -12.49 10.54
C ALA A 68 7.84 -13.66 11.46
N ASP A 69 9.05 -13.69 11.98
CA ASP A 69 9.49 -14.76 12.90
C ASP A 69 8.79 -14.63 14.25
N THR A 70 8.64 -13.41 14.75
CA THR A 70 7.92 -13.09 15.98
C THR A 70 6.96 -11.95 15.80
N VAL A 71 5.89 -11.95 16.59
CA VAL A 71 4.86 -10.90 16.58
C VAL A 71 4.60 -10.46 18.02
N GLY A 72 4.54 -9.16 18.22
CA GLY A 72 4.22 -8.54 19.51
C GLY A 72 3.41 -7.25 19.35
N CYS A 73 3.31 -6.51 20.42
CA CYS A 73 2.66 -5.20 20.46
C CYS A 73 3.50 -4.18 21.24
N ALA A 74 3.06 -2.93 21.25
CA ALA A 74 3.79 -1.85 21.93
C ALA A 74 4.01 -2.13 23.43
N ALA A 75 3.05 -2.77 24.10
CA ALA A 75 3.15 -3.09 25.52
C ALA A 75 4.33 -4.01 25.88
N ASP A 76 4.80 -4.82 24.93
CA ASP A 76 5.95 -5.72 25.14
C ASP A 76 7.28 -4.96 25.26
N TYR A 77 7.32 -3.70 24.83
CA TYR A 77 8.51 -2.84 24.83
C TYR A 77 8.19 -1.46 25.40
N CYS A 78 7.60 -1.43 26.60
CA CYS A 78 7.25 -0.22 27.28
C CYS A 78 8.51 0.44 27.90
N PRO A 79 8.84 1.70 27.55
CA PRO A 79 9.91 2.42 28.20
C PRO A 79 9.58 2.74 29.66
N GLU A 80 10.59 3.05 30.50
CA GLU A 80 10.38 3.41 31.91
C GLU A 80 9.43 4.61 32.10
N SER A 81 9.44 5.56 31.15
CA SER A 81 8.53 6.71 31.12
C SER A 81 7.08 6.36 30.78
N GLY A 82 6.82 5.11 30.43
CA GLY A 82 5.51 4.65 29.98
C GLY A 82 5.27 4.92 28.50
N LEU A 83 4.16 4.35 28.00
CA LEU A 83 3.69 4.56 26.62
C LEU A 83 2.70 5.71 26.55
N SER A 84 2.71 6.44 25.45
CA SER A 84 1.70 7.46 25.15
C SER A 84 0.30 6.83 25.04
N GLY A 85 -0.73 7.63 25.35
CA GLY A 85 -2.12 7.28 25.07
C GLY A 85 -2.47 7.35 23.57
N ASP A 86 -1.65 8.03 22.77
CA ASP A 86 -1.75 7.99 21.31
C ASP A 86 -1.08 6.73 20.76
N ARG A 87 -1.82 5.94 19.97
CA ARG A 87 -1.37 4.61 19.52
C ARG A 87 -0.16 4.68 18.59
N ASP A 88 -0.10 5.65 17.70
CA ASP A 88 1.02 5.78 16.76
C ASP A 88 2.29 6.20 17.51
N THR A 89 2.16 7.12 18.46
CA THR A 89 3.26 7.53 19.35
C THR A 89 3.72 6.35 20.20
N ALA A 90 2.79 5.59 20.80
CA ALA A 90 3.12 4.43 21.61
C ALA A 90 3.89 3.36 20.82
N LEU A 91 3.48 3.08 19.57
CA LEU A 91 4.19 2.15 18.71
C LEU A 91 5.60 2.65 18.37
N ALA A 92 5.76 3.93 18.04
CA ALA A 92 7.08 4.50 17.77
C ALA A 92 8.00 4.48 18.99
N GLN A 93 7.47 4.76 20.19
CA GLN A 93 8.19 4.64 21.45
C GLN A 93 8.64 3.18 21.70
N ALA A 94 7.74 2.22 21.49
CA ALA A 94 8.03 0.79 21.68
C ALA A 94 9.09 0.28 20.68
N VAL A 95 9.04 0.71 19.44
CA VAL A 95 10.06 0.39 18.42
C VAL A 95 11.43 0.89 18.86
N ALA A 96 11.51 2.16 19.26
CA ALA A 96 12.78 2.75 19.74
C ALA A 96 13.32 2.04 20.97
N GLU A 97 12.45 1.69 21.92
CA GLU A 97 12.81 0.95 23.14
C GLU A 97 13.29 -0.47 22.81
N CYS A 98 12.58 -1.18 21.95
CA CYS A 98 12.98 -2.52 21.49
C CYS A 98 14.38 -2.50 20.87
N LEU A 99 14.63 -1.58 19.96
CA LEU A 99 15.93 -1.43 19.30
C LEU A 99 17.05 -1.14 20.33
N GLY A 100 16.78 -0.26 21.28
CA GLY A 100 17.73 0.05 22.35
C GLY A 100 18.03 -1.14 23.27
N GLN A 101 17.00 -1.86 23.70
CA GLN A 101 17.14 -3.08 24.54
C GLN A 101 17.91 -4.20 23.82
N LYS A 102 17.78 -4.30 22.50
CA LYS A 102 18.51 -5.27 21.66
C LYS A 102 19.95 -4.86 21.34
N GLY A 103 20.40 -3.71 21.83
CA GLY A 103 21.75 -3.22 21.59
C GLY A 103 21.99 -2.74 20.15
N VAL A 104 20.93 -2.43 19.41
CA VAL A 104 21.04 -1.85 18.07
C VAL A 104 21.56 -0.42 18.18
N ALA A 105 22.65 -0.11 17.51
CA ALA A 105 23.19 1.23 17.46
C ALA A 105 22.79 1.96 16.17
N ARG A 106 22.58 1.22 15.10
CA ARG A 106 22.28 1.75 13.77
C ARG A 106 21.03 1.10 13.17
N VAL A 107 20.08 1.93 12.77
CA VAL A 107 18.83 1.52 12.13
C VAL A 107 18.84 2.02 10.68
N VAL A 108 18.53 1.15 9.74
CA VAL A 108 18.37 1.51 8.33
C VAL A 108 16.89 1.46 7.98
N ALA A 109 16.36 2.58 7.52
CA ALA A 109 14.95 2.72 7.16
C ALA A 109 14.75 2.89 5.65
N ASP A 110 13.59 2.45 5.18
CA ASP A 110 13.15 2.68 3.81
C ASP A 110 12.57 4.10 3.62
N ARG A 111 12.26 4.44 2.36
CA ARG A 111 11.71 5.76 1.99
C ARG A 111 10.33 6.08 2.56
N THR A 112 9.59 5.09 3.06
CA THR A 112 8.21 5.24 3.50
C THR A 112 8.07 5.40 5.01
N LEU A 113 9.18 5.38 5.76
CA LEU A 113 9.14 5.47 7.22
C LEU A 113 8.44 6.76 7.66
N PRO A 114 7.35 6.69 8.44
CA PRO A 114 6.74 7.89 9.00
C PRO A 114 7.71 8.60 9.95
N PHE A 115 7.74 9.93 9.88
CA PHE A 115 8.70 10.74 10.65
C PHE A 115 8.61 10.53 12.17
N ILE A 116 7.42 10.16 12.68
CA ILE A 116 7.24 9.87 14.12
C ILE A 116 8.20 8.76 14.60
N PHE A 117 8.44 7.73 13.79
CA PHE A 117 9.41 6.67 14.14
C PHE A 117 10.83 7.22 14.13
N ALA A 118 11.20 7.99 13.12
CA ALA A 118 12.50 8.63 13.05
C ALA A 118 12.78 9.51 14.28
N HIS A 119 11.80 10.31 14.68
CA HIS A 119 11.87 11.16 15.86
C HIS A 119 12.19 10.36 17.13
N HIS A 120 11.41 9.31 17.42
CA HIS A 120 11.60 8.52 18.65
C HIS A 120 12.88 7.69 18.65
N ILE A 121 13.29 7.17 17.47
CA ILE A 121 14.58 6.47 17.33
C ILE A 121 15.75 7.40 17.64
N GLN A 122 15.75 8.61 17.11
CA GLN A 122 16.78 9.62 17.39
C GLN A 122 16.76 10.09 18.84
N GLN A 123 15.58 10.27 19.44
CA GLN A 123 15.44 10.58 20.86
C GLN A 123 16.00 9.48 21.77
N ARG A 124 15.93 8.23 21.35
CA ARG A 124 16.54 7.09 22.04
C ARG A 124 18.07 7.02 21.88
N GLY A 125 18.66 7.93 21.08
CA GLY A 125 20.11 8.02 20.85
C GLY A 125 20.64 7.04 19.80
N LEU A 126 19.77 6.46 18.98
CA LEU A 126 20.17 5.54 17.91
C LEU A 126 20.45 6.31 16.62
N THR A 127 21.40 5.79 15.83
CA THR A 127 21.69 6.32 14.50
C THR A 127 20.62 5.79 13.52
N LEU A 128 20.02 6.69 12.76
CA LEU A 128 19.07 6.37 11.71
C LEU A 128 19.64 6.71 10.34
N ASP A 129 19.74 5.70 9.49
CA ASP A 129 20.20 5.83 8.12
C ASP A 129 19.06 5.53 7.13
N TYR A 130 19.26 5.91 5.90
CA TYR A 130 18.32 5.76 4.81
C TYR A 130 18.87 4.82 3.74
N ASP A 131 18.04 3.86 3.31
CA ASP A 131 18.27 3.05 2.11
C ASP A 131 17.07 3.17 1.17
N GLY A 132 17.24 3.86 0.06
CA GLY A 132 16.20 4.07 -0.95
C GLY A 132 15.78 2.80 -1.69
N GLU A 133 16.59 1.75 -1.67
CA GLU A 133 16.30 0.48 -2.32
C GLU A 133 15.66 -0.56 -1.39
N LEU A 134 15.69 -0.31 -0.08
CA LEU A 134 15.10 -1.21 0.91
C LEU A 134 13.60 -1.41 0.64
N GLY A 135 13.18 -2.66 0.46
CA GLY A 135 11.82 -3.04 0.11
C GLY A 135 11.41 -2.76 -1.34
N VAL A 136 12.19 -1.97 -2.10
CA VAL A 136 11.91 -1.68 -3.52
C VAL A 136 12.36 -2.83 -4.41
N MET A 137 13.60 -3.27 -4.25
CA MET A 137 14.16 -4.34 -5.09
C MET A 137 13.41 -5.66 -4.90
N ALA A 138 13.02 -5.99 -3.68
CA ALA A 138 12.26 -7.20 -3.39
C ALA A 138 10.92 -7.29 -4.12
N ARG A 139 10.29 -6.14 -4.46
CA ARG A 139 9.01 -6.09 -5.18
C ARG A 139 9.14 -6.20 -6.69
N ARG A 140 10.34 -6.06 -7.25
CA ARG A 140 10.55 -6.10 -8.72
C ARG A 140 10.33 -7.49 -9.29
N ILE A 141 10.74 -8.53 -8.57
CA ILE A 141 10.54 -9.92 -8.97
C ILE A 141 9.30 -10.43 -8.22
N LYS A 142 8.28 -10.85 -8.99
CA LYS A 142 7.01 -11.34 -8.44
C LYS A 142 7.11 -12.82 -8.15
N ASP A 143 6.57 -13.23 -6.99
CA ASP A 143 6.35 -14.66 -6.71
C ASP A 143 5.08 -15.17 -7.42
N GLU A 144 4.84 -16.49 -7.34
CA GLU A 144 3.69 -17.10 -8.03
C GLU A 144 2.35 -16.57 -7.54
N ASP A 145 2.18 -16.33 -6.24
CA ASP A 145 0.94 -15.79 -5.67
C ASP A 145 0.68 -14.36 -6.19
N GLU A 146 1.73 -13.53 -6.24
CA GLU A 146 1.63 -12.18 -6.81
C GLU A 146 1.27 -12.21 -8.30
N ILE A 147 1.86 -13.15 -9.07
CA ILE A 147 1.54 -13.32 -10.48
C ILE A 147 0.06 -13.68 -10.66
N GLN A 148 -0.47 -14.62 -9.88
CA GLN A 148 -1.87 -15.01 -9.94
C GLN A 148 -2.82 -13.86 -9.58
N MET A 149 -2.48 -13.07 -8.56
CA MET A 149 -3.26 -11.88 -8.20
C MET A 149 -3.26 -10.82 -9.30
N LEU A 150 -2.10 -10.58 -9.93
CA LEU A 150 -1.96 -9.64 -11.05
C LEU A 150 -2.76 -10.10 -12.28
N LEU A 151 -2.72 -11.41 -12.62
CA LEU A 151 -3.49 -11.98 -13.72
C LEU A 151 -5.00 -11.83 -13.48
N LYS A 152 -5.46 -12.08 -12.25
CA LYS A 152 -6.86 -11.89 -11.87
C LYS A 152 -7.29 -10.43 -11.98
N ALA A 153 -6.49 -9.50 -11.47
CA ALA A 153 -6.76 -8.07 -11.56
C ALA A 153 -6.78 -7.59 -13.02
N GLN A 154 -5.83 -8.04 -13.83
CA GLN A 154 -5.77 -7.72 -15.26
C GLN A 154 -7.00 -8.23 -16.02
N LYS A 155 -7.44 -9.46 -15.71
CA LYS A 155 -8.65 -10.01 -16.33
C LYS A 155 -9.88 -9.17 -16.00
N MET A 156 -10.07 -8.79 -14.76
CA MET A 156 -11.22 -7.97 -14.34
C MET A 156 -11.18 -6.57 -14.97
N THR A 157 -10.00 -5.95 -15.05
CA THR A 157 -9.81 -4.67 -15.75
C THR A 157 -10.13 -4.79 -17.23
N HIS A 158 -9.65 -5.85 -17.89
CA HIS A 158 -9.94 -6.12 -19.30
C HIS A 158 -11.44 -6.33 -19.56
N ASP A 159 -12.10 -7.10 -18.71
CA ASP A 159 -13.55 -7.36 -18.86
C ASP A 159 -14.38 -6.09 -18.65
N ALA A 160 -14.00 -5.25 -17.68
CA ALA A 160 -14.60 -3.94 -17.48
C ALA A 160 -14.37 -2.99 -18.66
N MET A 161 -13.16 -2.96 -19.21
CA MET A 161 -12.82 -2.22 -20.42
C MET A 161 -13.67 -2.65 -21.62
N LYS A 162 -13.77 -3.96 -21.84
CA LYS A 162 -14.57 -4.52 -22.91
C LYS A 162 -16.04 -4.11 -22.78
N MET A 163 -16.61 -4.23 -21.57
CA MET A 163 -17.98 -3.81 -21.29
C MET A 163 -18.18 -2.32 -21.60
N ALA A 164 -17.28 -1.46 -21.17
CA ALA A 164 -17.37 0.00 -21.42
C ALA A 164 -17.29 0.33 -22.91
N CYS A 165 -16.35 -0.29 -23.64
CA CYS A 165 -16.21 -0.11 -25.08
C CYS A 165 -17.45 -0.61 -25.85
N GLU A 166 -18.00 -1.77 -25.47
CA GLU A 166 -19.22 -2.30 -26.07
C GLU A 166 -20.45 -1.42 -25.80
N MET A 167 -20.55 -0.87 -24.58
CA MET A 167 -21.63 0.05 -24.22
C MET A 167 -21.61 1.31 -25.10
N ILE A 168 -20.44 1.87 -25.35
CA ILE A 168 -20.24 3.03 -26.22
C ILE A 168 -20.49 2.66 -27.69
N ALA A 169 -19.92 1.55 -28.16
CA ALA A 169 -20.02 1.13 -29.56
C ALA A 169 -21.44 0.75 -30.01
N ARG A 170 -22.25 0.25 -29.08
CA ARG A 170 -23.66 -0.15 -29.33
C ARG A 170 -24.66 0.94 -29.03
N ALA A 171 -24.22 2.13 -28.62
CA ALA A 171 -25.11 3.25 -28.36
C ALA A 171 -25.67 3.80 -29.67
N ASP A 172 -26.96 4.18 -29.67
CA ASP A 172 -27.61 4.86 -30.78
C ASP A 172 -27.25 6.35 -30.77
N ALA A 173 -27.02 6.91 -31.96
CA ALA A 173 -26.78 8.37 -32.08
C ALA A 173 -28.08 9.08 -32.49
N ASP A 174 -28.42 10.16 -31.80
CA ASP A 174 -29.52 11.04 -32.23
C ASP A 174 -29.11 11.98 -33.40
N ALA A 175 -30.02 12.85 -33.82
CA ALA A 175 -29.78 13.75 -34.93
C ALA A 175 -28.61 14.74 -34.69
N GLU A 176 -28.31 15.06 -33.45
CA GLU A 176 -27.20 15.90 -33.00
C GLU A 176 -25.91 15.09 -32.75
N GLY A 177 -25.94 13.77 -32.97
CA GLY A 177 -24.82 12.88 -32.77
C GLY A 177 -24.58 12.50 -31.32
N VAL A 178 -25.49 12.82 -30.38
CA VAL A 178 -25.39 12.42 -28.97
C VAL A 178 -25.74 10.95 -28.84
N LEU A 179 -24.90 10.24 -28.10
CA LEU A 179 -25.07 8.79 -27.88
C LEU A 179 -26.13 8.52 -26.81
N HIS A 180 -26.96 7.51 -27.07
CA HIS A 180 -28.00 7.02 -26.18
C HIS A 180 -27.83 5.52 -25.95
N HIS A 181 -27.99 5.07 -24.70
CA HIS A 181 -27.96 3.67 -24.32
C HIS A 181 -29.13 3.37 -23.38
N GLY A 182 -29.92 2.39 -23.73
CA GLY A 182 -31.15 2.04 -22.98
C GLY A 182 -32.17 3.18 -22.93
N GLY A 183 -32.26 3.97 -24.00
CA GLY A 183 -33.22 5.10 -24.12
C GLY A 183 -32.80 6.40 -23.40
N GLU A 184 -31.65 6.40 -22.75
CA GLU A 184 -31.13 7.59 -22.04
C GLU A 184 -29.78 8.03 -22.61
N VAL A 185 -29.49 9.35 -22.50
CA VAL A 185 -28.20 9.89 -22.93
C VAL A 185 -27.05 9.15 -22.26
N LEU A 186 -26.08 8.73 -23.07
CA LEU A 186 -24.86 8.10 -22.59
C LEU A 186 -23.83 9.17 -22.26
N THR A 187 -23.48 9.25 -20.96
CA THR A 187 -22.53 10.25 -20.44
C THR A 187 -21.27 9.58 -19.94
N SER A 188 -20.18 10.34 -19.84
CA SER A 188 -18.94 9.91 -19.17
C SER A 188 -19.21 9.33 -17.79
N GLU A 189 -20.07 10.00 -17.02
CA GLU A 189 -20.44 9.57 -15.65
C GLU A 189 -21.16 8.23 -15.64
N ARG A 190 -22.04 7.98 -16.60
CA ARG A 190 -22.76 6.69 -16.69
C ARG A 190 -21.81 5.54 -17.00
N VAL A 191 -20.88 5.72 -17.93
CA VAL A 191 -19.89 4.71 -18.27
C VAL A 191 -18.98 4.42 -17.07
N ARG A 192 -18.44 5.46 -16.41
CA ARG A 192 -17.61 5.29 -15.19
C ARG A 192 -18.37 4.53 -14.11
N ARG A 193 -19.63 4.86 -13.89
CA ARG A 193 -20.45 4.18 -12.87
C ARG A 193 -20.65 2.70 -13.21
N GLN A 194 -20.82 2.35 -14.46
CA GLN A 194 -20.94 0.94 -14.87
C GLN A 194 -19.63 0.18 -14.69
N ILE A 195 -18.49 0.81 -14.99
CA ILE A 195 -17.16 0.23 -14.72
C ILE A 195 -17.02 -0.06 -13.21
N THR A 196 -17.30 0.93 -12.37
CA THR A 196 -17.20 0.78 -10.90
C THR A 196 -18.13 -0.33 -10.39
N ARG A 197 -19.37 -0.36 -10.84
CA ARG A 197 -20.32 -1.42 -10.45
C ARG A 197 -19.86 -2.80 -10.86
N TYR A 198 -19.38 -2.94 -12.08
CA TYR A 198 -18.87 -4.22 -12.57
C TYR A 198 -17.71 -4.72 -11.70
N LEU A 199 -16.75 -3.86 -11.39
CA LEU A 199 -15.61 -4.23 -10.56
C LEU A 199 -16.02 -4.59 -9.12
N MET A 200 -16.95 -3.83 -8.54
CA MET A 200 -17.49 -4.13 -7.20
C MET A 200 -18.26 -5.46 -7.17
N ASP A 201 -19.03 -5.76 -8.19
CA ASP A 201 -19.78 -7.04 -8.32
C ASP A 201 -18.83 -8.26 -8.43
N GLN A 202 -17.57 -8.02 -8.77
CA GLN A 202 -16.51 -9.03 -8.84
C GLN A 202 -15.57 -9.00 -7.62
N ASP A 203 -15.96 -8.32 -6.54
CA ASP A 203 -15.15 -8.12 -5.32
C ASP A 203 -13.85 -7.34 -5.54
N PHE A 204 -13.83 -6.45 -6.54
CA PHE A 204 -12.71 -5.52 -6.77
C PHE A 204 -13.10 -4.09 -6.39
N SER A 205 -12.12 -3.32 -5.92
CA SER A 205 -12.27 -1.88 -5.68
C SER A 205 -11.82 -1.06 -6.89
N ASN A 206 -12.35 0.14 -7.01
CA ASN A 206 -11.92 1.14 -7.99
C ASN A 206 -11.70 2.50 -7.28
N PRO A 207 -10.65 2.60 -6.42
CA PRO A 207 -10.51 3.72 -5.49
C PRO A 207 -10.18 5.05 -6.17
N HIS A 208 -9.58 5.01 -7.36
CA HIS A 208 -9.19 6.21 -8.11
C HIS A 208 -10.21 6.62 -9.15
N ASP A 209 -11.33 5.85 -9.27
CA ASP A 209 -12.30 5.98 -10.36
C ASP A 209 -11.63 5.75 -11.73
N SER A 210 -12.41 5.79 -12.81
CA SER A 210 -11.92 5.63 -14.17
C SER A 210 -12.00 6.95 -14.92
N ILE A 211 -11.23 7.09 -15.99
CA ILE A 211 -11.34 8.17 -16.94
C ILE A 211 -12.19 7.69 -18.11
N VAL A 212 -13.27 8.40 -18.40
CA VAL A 212 -14.03 8.26 -19.63
C VAL A 212 -14.23 9.66 -20.20
N ALA A 213 -13.33 10.05 -21.07
CA ALA A 213 -13.25 11.43 -21.54
C ALA A 213 -13.33 11.53 -23.05
N THR A 214 -14.08 12.53 -23.53
CA THR A 214 -14.16 12.91 -24.95
C THR A 214 -13.76 14.40 -25.10
N VAL A 215 -13.83 14.92 -26.31
CA VAL A 215 -13.53 16.33 -26.59
C VAL A 215 -14.50 17.24 -25.81
N PRO A 216 -14.05 18.33 -25.14
CA PRO A 216 -12.68 18.86 -25.14
C PRO A 216 -11.75 18.26 -24.07
N HIS A 217 -12.26 17.41 -23.16
CA HIS A 217 -11.57 16.96 -21.96
C HIS A 217 -10.37 16.03 -22.23
N VAL A 218 -10.33 15.38 -23.40
CA VAL A 218 -9.21 14.50 -23.78
C VAL A 218 -7.83 15.19 -23.84
N ALA A 219 -7.83 16.54 -23.91
CA ALA A 219 -6.60 17.31 -23.89
C ALA A 219 -5.96 17.41 -22.48
N ASP A 220 -6.74 17.12 -21.44
CA ASP A 220 -6.27 17.02 -20.06
C ASP A 220 -6.25 15.55 -19.64
N CYS A 221 -5.04 14.97 -19.54
CA CYS A 221 -4.85 13.54 -19.31
C CYS A 221 -5.42 13.04 -17.99
N HIS A 222 -5.69 13.89 -17.01
CA HIS A 222 -6.28 13.54 -15.73
C HIS A 222 -7.75 13.96 -15.56
N HIS A 223 -8.35 14.55 -16.59
CA HIS A 223 -9.77 14.87 -16.56
C HIS A 223 -10.61 13.61 -16.69
N LYS A 224 -11.47 13.35 -15.71
CA LYS A 224 -12.31 12.13 -15.69
C LYS A 224 -13.36 12.09 -16.80
N GLY A 225 -13.62 13.19 -17.47
CA GLY A 225 -14.70 13.38 -18.42
C GLY A 225 -16.01 13.76 -17.74
N THR A 226 -16.84 14.51 -18.44
CA THR A 226 -18.20 14.87 -18.00
C THR A 226 -19.10 15.12 -19.21
N GLY A 227 -20.39 14.86 -19.02
CA GLY A 227 -21.42 15.13 -20.01
C GLY A 227 -21.54 14.05 -21.10
N PRO A 228 -22.37 14.38 -22.13
CA PRO A 228 -22.70 13.45 -23.18
C PRO A 228 -21.52 13.02 -24.05
N LEU A 229 -21.49 11.75 -24.42
CA LEU A 229 -20.61 11.22 -25.45
C LEU A 229 -21.28 11.42 -26.83
N LYS A 230 -20.47 11.63 -27.87
CA LYS A 230 -20.93 11.88 -29.23
C LYS A 230 -20.26 10.96 -30.24
N THR A 231 -21.01 10.59 -31.26
CA THR A 231 -20.45 9.89 -32.42
C THR A 231 -19.45 10.78 -33.16
N GLY A 232 -18.43 10.17 -33.78
CA GLY A 232 -17.40 10.88 -34.52
C GLY A 232 -16.33 11.58 -33.66
N ALA A 233 -16.43 11.50 -32.34
CA ALA A 233 -15.43 12.00 -31.40
C ALA A 233 -14.68 10.85 -30.73
N PRO A 234 -13.37 10.98 -30.49
CA PRO A 234 -12.62 9.98 -29.75
C PRO A 234 -13.08 9.92 -28.30
N VAL A 235 -13.09 8.72 -27.71
CA VAL A 235 -13.34 8.50 -26.29
C VAL A 235 -12.16 7.74 -25.71
N ILE A 236 -11.53 8.30 -24.67
CA ILE A 236 -10.52 7.63 -23.89
C ILE A 236 -11.23 6.92 -22.73
N VAL A 237 -10.94 5.62 -22.58
CA VAL A 237 -11.36 4.83 -21.43
C VAL A 237 -10.10 4.33 -20.74
N ASP A 238 -9.88 4.76 -19.51
CA ASP A 238 -8.70 4.41 -18.71
C ASP A 238 -9.14 3.94 -17.33
N ILE A 239 -8.71 2.74 -16.96
CA ILE A 239 -9.11 2.07 -15.71
C ILE A 239 -7.85 1.73 -14.92
N PHE A 240 -7.79 2.18 -13.65
CA PHE A 240 -6.64 1.97 -12.76
C PHE A 240 -6.87 0.83 -11.77
#